data_0307cdcc1dea1dc8bd4505da12ad6b43
#
_entry.id   0307cdcc1dea1dc8bd4505da12ad6b43
#
_cell.length_a   1.000
_cell.length_b   1.000
_cell.length_c   1.000
_cell.angle_alpha   90.00
_cell.angle_beta   90.00
_cell.angle_gamma   90.00
#
_symmetry.space_group_name_H-M   'P 1'
#
loop_
_entity.id
_entity.type
_entity.pdbx_description
1 polymer ?
#
loop_
_entity_poly.entity_id
_entity_poly.type
_entity_poly.pdbx_seq_one_letter_code
_entity_poly.pdbx_strand_id
1 'polypeptide(L)'
;MPGKSPYPAELRRRAVRMVAEVRPDYPTEWATINAVATKLGIGTAETLRTWVRQAQIDEGSRPGRTTDESAELKRLRRENAELRRANEILKAASGFLRGRARPAAHALVTFIDQHAGVFGVEPICRVLTEHGCPISTSTYYAAKRRPPSARSVRDAELDEHIQRLHAANYGVYGARKVWQQLLREGHRVARCTVERRMRALGLQGARRGKKIRTTTPDPGHERAADRLRRDFTASRPNATWVADFTHVSAWCGVVYVAFVVDIYSRAIVGWAASLTKHTTLVLDALDMALWRRERTGHPAGPGLIHHSDAGSQYTSFRFTTHLLAAGIDASIGTVGDALDNALMESQIGLYKTELIKPRGPWRSLADVELATAEWVAWFNTTRLHSSIGHLPPEEFEAIYYAQHHPNEALAINR
;
A
#
# COMPACT_ATOMS: atom_id res chain seq x y z
N MET A 1 16.35 -21.97 43.14
CA MET A 1 16.36 -21.46 44.51
C MET A 1 17.57 -22.09 45.21
N PRO A 2 18.52 -21.33 45.78
CA PRO A 2 19.52 -21.94 46.65
C PRO A 2 18.79 -22.53 47.84
N GLY A 3 18.97 -23.85 48.06
CA GLY A 3 18.28 -24.58 49.12
C GLY A 3 18.56 -23.92 50.46
N LYS A 4 17.51 -23.74 51.28
CA LYS A 4 17.69 -23.36 52.69
C LYS A 4 18.61 -24.38 53.34
N SER A 5 19.68 -23.91 53.99
CA SER A 5 20.54 -24.79 54.76
C SER A 5 19.68 -25.67 55.68
N PRO A 6 19.89 -26.97 55.75
CA PRO A 6 19.12 -27.84 56.62
C PRO A 6 19.33 -27.51 58.12
N TYR A 7 20.30 -26.67 58.44
CA TYR A 7 20.66 -26.33 59.82
C TYR A 7 20.16 -24.92 60.19
N PRO A 8 19.46 -24.80 61.35
CA PRO A 8 19.00 -23.48 61.86
C PRO A 8 20.18 -22.54 62.10
N ALA A 9 19.94 -21.20 61.91
CA ALA A 9 20.96 -20.18 62.08
C ALA A 9 21.57 -20.22 63.54
N GLU A 10 20.75 -20.48 64.53
CA GLU A 10 21.19 -20.60 65.91
C GLU A 10 22.15 -21.75 66.14
N LEU A 11 21.85 -22.93 65.56
CA LEU A 11 22.75 -24.08 65.64
C LEU A 11 24.12 -23.74 64.97
N ARG A 12 24.11 -23.07 63.85
CA ARG A 12 25.34 -22.65 63.16
C ARG A 12 26.20 -21.71 64.02
N ARG A 13 25.57 -20.66 64.58
CA ARG A 13 26.25 -19.72 65.49
C ARG A 13 26.83 -20.43 66.74
N ARG A 14 26.04 -21.30 67.37
CA ARG A 14 26.44 -22.09 68.49
C ARG A 14 27.59 -23.00 68.17
N ALA A 15 27.55 -23.71 67.05
CA ALA A 15 28.62 -24.61 66.61
C ALA A 15 29.94 -23.90 66.36
N VAL A 16 29.91 -22.73 65.68
CA VAL A 16 31.11 -21.87 65.47
C VAL A 16 31.69 -21.41 66.81
N ARG A 17 30.87 -20.89 67.72
CA ARG A 17 31.30 -20.43 69.04
C ARG A 17 31.94 -21.60 69.82
N MET A 18 31.30 -22.80 69.85
CA MET A 18 31.85 -23.95 70.53
C MET A 18 33.21 -24.40 69.96
N VAL A 19 33.41 -24.31 68.65
CA VAL A 19 34.74 -24.60 68.05
C VAL A 19 35.78 -23.62 68.57
N ALA A 20 35.49 -22.31 68.67
CA ALA A 20 36.42 -21.32 69.21
C ALA A 20 36.72 -21.56 70.70
N GLU A 21 35.72 -21.87 71.54
CA GLU A 21 35.82 -22.09 72.98
C GLU A 21 36.65 -23.35 73.30
N VAL A 22 36.42 -24.45 72.62
CA VAL A 22 37.10 -25.72 72.92
C VAL A 22 38.36 -25.95 72.09
N ARG A 23 38.78 -25.00 71.30
CA ARG A 23 39.97 -25.08 70.41
C ARG A 23 41.26 -25.42 71.23
N PRO A 24 41.48 -24.83 72.41
CA PRO A 24 42.70 -25.22 73.21
C PRO A 24 42.78 -26.62 73.68
N ASP A 25 41.65 -27.35 73.77
CA ASP A 25 41.57 -28.72 74.29
C ASP A 25 41.93 -29.80 73.26
N TYR A 26 42.17 -29.37 72.00
CA TYR A 26 42.44 -30.29 70.90
C TYR A 26 43.77 -29.98 70.19
N PRO A 27 44.49 -31.00 69.69
CA PRO A 27 45.79 -30.83 69.06
C PRO A 27 45.74 -30.05 67.73
N THR A 28 44.61 -30.09 67.02
CA THR A 28 44.42 -29.44 65.73
C THR A 28 43.02 -28.83 65.57
N GLU A 29 42.90 -27.76 64.77
CA GLU A 29 41.62 -27.17 64.46
C GLU A 29 40.65 -28.16 63.81
N TRP A 30 41.18 -29.06 62.97
CA TRP A 30 40.38 -30.12 62.34
C TRP A 30 39.82 -31.13 63.33
N ALA A 31 40.63 -31.52 64.37
CA ALA A 31 40.15 -32.39 65.43
C ALA A 31 39.04 -31.72 66.24
N THR A 32 39.15 -30.47 66.53
CA THR A 32 38.10 -29.67 67.22
C THR A 32 36.80 -29.62 66.39
N ILE A 33 36.91 -29.28 65.10
CA ILE A 33 35.76 -29.21 64.19
C ILE A 33 35.06 -30.57 64.11
N ASN A 34 35.80 -31.63 63.97
CA ASN A 34 35.25 -33.00 63.88
C ASN A 34 34.52 -33.41 65.17
N ALA A 35 35.14 -33.17 66.33
CA ALA A 35 34.52 -33.46 67.63
C ALA A 35 33.23 -32.69 67.87
N VAL A 36 33.19 -31.36 67.54
CA VAL A 36 31.99 -30.50 67.69
C VAL A 36 30.92 -30.89 66.68
N ALA A 37 31.29 -31.23 65.43
CA ALA A 37 30.33 -31.68 64.42
C ALA A 37 29.64 -32.97 64.86
N THR A 38 30.35 -33.92 65.34
CA THR A 38 29.82 -35.19 65.89
C THR A 38 28.86 -34.96 67.03
N LYS A 39 29.26 -34.14 68.04
CA LYS A 39 28.43 -33.83 69.22
C LYS A 39 27.17 -33.07 68.93
N LEU A 40 27.15 -32.27 67.93
CA LEU A 40 25.97 -31.44 67.53
C LEU A 40 25.15 -32.09 66.44
N GLY A 41 25.47 -33.29 65.96
CA GLY A 41 24.76 -33.98 64.91
C GLY A 41 24.84 -33.27 63.54
N ILE A 42 25.93 -32.56 63.29
CA ILE A 42 26.18 -31.93 61.98
C ILE A 42 26.70 -33.00 61.01
N GLY A 43 26.01 -33.22 59.91
CA GLY A 43 26.22 -34.33 59.00
C GLY A 43 27.68 -34.55 58.49
N THR A 44 28.46 -33.45 58.34
CA THR A 44 29.89 -33.55 58.04
C THR A 44 30.71 -32.48 58.74
N ALA A 45 31.94 -32.82 59.17
CA ALA A 45 32.88 -31.88 59.73
C ALA A 45 33.26 -30.76 58.74
N GLU A 46 33.26 -31.03 57.45
CA GLU A 46 33.52 -30.02 56.39
C GLU A 46 32.42 -28.92 56.31
N THR A 47 31.18 -29.30 56.63
CA THR A 47 30.09 -28.31 56.73
C THR A 47 30.38 -27.33 57.86
N LEU A 48 30.76 -27.79 59.05
CA LEU A 48 31.11 -26.95 60.17
C LEU A 48 32.39 -26.11 59.89
N ARG A 49 33.39 -26.73 59.26
CA ARG A 49 34.60 -26.05 58.81
C ARG A 49 34.31 -24.86 57.89
N THR A 50 33.37 -25.02 56.99
CA THR A 50 32.93 -23.92 56.11
C THR A 50 32.30 -22.77 56.91
N TRP A 51 31.51 -23.08 57.96
CA TRP A 51 30.94 -22.05 58.82
C TRP A 51 32.00 -21.35 59.69
N VAL A 52 32.93 -22.07 60.24
CA VAL A 52 34.06 -21.53 61.05
C VAL A 52 34.90 -20.60 60.14
N ARG A 53 35.27 -21.04 58.95
CA ARG A 53 36.03 -20.21 58.00
C ARG A 53 35.30 -18.93 57.62
N GLN A 54 34.00 -19.03 57.39
CA GLN A 54 33.18 -17.86 57.03
C GLN A 54 33.09 -16.91 58.23
N ALA A 55 32.95 -17.39 59.46
CA ALA A 55 32.94 -16.56 60.66
C ALA A 55 34.30 -15.84 60.87
N GLN A 56 35.41 -16.54 60.65
CA GLN A 56 36.76 -15.94 60.71
C GLN A 56 36.94 -14.82 59.63
N ILE A 57 36.34 -14.98 58.46
CA ILE A 57 36.33 -13.96 57.43
C ILE A 57 35.43 -12.77 57.83
N ASP A 58 34.24 -13.06 58.37
CA ASP A 58 33.27 -12.02 58.82
C ASP A 58 33.84 -11.19 60.00
N GLU A 59 34.69 -11.81 60.85
CA GLU A 59 35.41 -11.15 61.93
C GLU A 59 36.73 -10.45 61.51
N GLY A 60 37.14 -10.57 60.26
CA GLY A 60 38.35 -9.95 59.70
C GLY A 60 39.65 -10.71 60.05
N SER A 61 39.58 -11.85 60.73
CA SER A 61 40.75 -12.65 61.12
C SER A 61 41.33 -13.51 59.98
N ARG A 62 40.59 -13.57 58.85
CA ARG A 62 40.99 -14.29 57.63
C ARG A 62 40.65 -13.51 56.37
N PRO A 63 41.54 -13.48 55.38
CA PRO A 63 41.23 -12.82 54.12
C PRO A 63 40.13 -13.60 53.36
N GLY A 64 39.12 -12.89 52.86
CA GLY A 64 38.01 -13.45 52.10
C GLY A 64 36.87 -12.42 51.92
N ARG A 65 35.77 -12.85 51.32
CA ARG A 65 34.57 -12.02 51.22
C ARG A 65 33.65 -12.28 52.39
N THR A 66 33.27 -11.24 53.08
CA THR A 66 32.28 -11.34 54.17
C THR A 66 30.90 -11.76 53.67
N THR A 67 30.08 -12.25 54.57
CA THR A 67 28.68 -12.60 54.30
C THR A 67 27.91 -11.41 53.79
N ASP A 68 28.13 -10.20 54.35
CA ASP A 68 27.47 -8.94 53.95
C ASP A 68 27.93 -8.51 52.56
N GLU A 69 29.25 -8.53 52.28
CA GLU A 69 29.75 -8.22 50.91
C GLU A 69 29.21 -9.17 49.85
N SER A 70 29.07 -10.47 50.20
CA SER A 70 28.49 -11.44 49.29
C SER A 70 27.00 -11.20 49.00
N ALA A 71 26.25 -10.78 50.03
CA ALA A 71 24.85 -10.42 49.91
C ALA A 71 24.70 -9.16 49.05
N GLU A 72 25.50 -8.12 49.31
CA GLU A 72 25.54 -6.86 48.60
C GLU A 72 25.92 -7.07 47.11
N LEU A 73 26.93 -7.89 46.83
CA LEU A 73 27.34 -8.22 45.47
C LEU A 73 26.23 -8.94 44.70
N LYS A 74 25.46 -9.81 45.36
CA LYS A 74 24.28 -10.46 44.74
C LYS A 74 23.19 -9.39 44.43
N ARG A 75 22.95 -8.47 45.35
CA ARG A 75 22.00 -7.39 45.18
C ARG A 75 22.38 -6.53 43.97
N LEU A 76 23.64 -6.04 43.96
CA LEU A 76 24.16 -5.19 42.89
C LEU A 76 24.18 -5.88 41.51
N ARG A 77 24.50 -7.14 41.48
CA ARG A 77 24.45 -7.96 40.22
C ARG A 77 23.03 -8.03 39.69
N ARG A 78 22.03 -8.26 40.56
CA ARG A 78 20.63 -8.29 40.16
C ARG A 78 20.18 -6.94 39.65
N GLU A 79 20.47 -5.87 40.38
CA GLU A 79 20.15 -4.50 40.02
C GLU A 79 20.80 -4.11 38.66
N ASN A 80 22.07 -4.45 38.47
CA ASN A 80 22.77 -4.19 37.21
C ASN A 80 22.11 -4.94 36.03
N ALA A 81 21.70 -6.18 36.24
CA ALA A 81 20.99 -6.95 35.21
C ALA A 81 19.62 -6.34 34.86
N GLU A 82 18.88 -5.84 35.86
CA GLU A 82 17.61 -5.16 35.67
C GLU A 82 17.77 -3.82 34.93
N LEU A 83 18.77 -3.02 35.33
CA LEU A 83 19.09 -1.74 34.68
C LEU A 83 19.54 -1.94 33.23
N ARG A 84 20.37 -2.94 32.95
CA ARG A 84 20.75 -3.28 31.57
C ARG A 84 19.55 -3.67 30.74
N ARG A 85 18.66 -4.52 31.27
CA ARG A 85 17.42 -4.90 30.58
C ARG A 85 16.54 -3.68 30.31
N ALA A 86 16.34 -2.81 31.29
CA ALA A 86 15.56 -1.59 31.12
C ALA A 86 16.16 -0.68 30.05
N ASN A 87 17.48 -0.53 30.02
CA ASN A 87 18.18 0.27 29.01
C ASN A 87 18.02 -0.29 27.60
N GLU A 88 18.09 -1.60 27.42
CA GLU A 88 17.83 -2.24 26.11
C GLU A 88 16.37 -2.05 25.65
N ILE A 89 15.41 -2.17 26.58
CA ILE A 89 13.99 -1.87 26.27
C ILE A 89 13.82 -0.41 25.85
N LEU A 90 14.46 0.54 26.54
CA LEU A 90 14.40 1.96 26.21
C LEU A 90 15.04 2.27 24.85
N LYS A 91 16.18 1.66 24.56
CA LYS A 91 16.79 1.78 23.22
C LYS A 91 15.84 1.30 22.13
N ALA A 92 15.21 0.14 22.28
CA ALA A 92 14.21 -0.36 21.37
C ALA A 92 12.98 0.57 21.26
N ALA A 93 12.54 1.12 22.40
CA ALA A 93 11.40 2.03 22.46
C ALA A 93 11.71 3.45 21.93
N SER A 94 12.96 3.87 21.86
CA SER A 94 13.35 5.26 21.51
C SER A 94 12.86 5.68 20.14
N GLY A 95 12.90 4.79 19.14
CA GLY A 95 12.38 5.04 17.80
C GLY A 95 10.84 5.07 17.76
N PHE A 96 10.20 4.28 18.60
CA PHE A 96 8.75 4.18 18.72
C PHE A 96 8.14 5.41 19.44
N LEU A 97 8.82 5.91 20.45
CA LEU A 97 8.37 7.05 21.27
C LEU A 97 8.70 8.42 20.65
N ARG A 98 9.61 8.47 19.67
CA ARG A 98 10.04 9.71 19.04
C ARG A 98 8.88 10.40 18.31
N GLY A 99 8.48 11.58 18.79
CA GLY A 99 7.44 12.41 18.18
C GLY A 99 5.99 12.11 18.59
N ARG A 100 5.75 11.26 19.61
CA ARG A 100 4.40 10.97 20.12
C ARG A 100 4.35 11.17 21.63
N ALA A 101 3.67 12.23 22.07
CA ALA A 101 3.48 12.52 23.51
C ALA A 101 2.70 11.39 24.24
N ARG A 102 1.80 10.67 23.56
CA ARG A 102 1.07 9.49 24.07
C ARG A 102 0.78 8.53 22.90
N PRO A 103 1.51 7.41 22.78
CA PRO A 103 1.16 6.38 21.81
C PRO A 103 -0.22 5.78 22.11
N ALA A 104 -0.99 5.49 21.05
CA ALA A 104 -2.27 4.80 21.20
C ALA A 104 -2.07 3.39 21.79
N ALA A 105 -3.02 2.89 22.58
CA ALA A 105 -2.92 1.61 23.27
C ALA A 105 -2.57 0.44 22.33
N HIS A 106 -3.14 0.41 21.12
CA HIS A 106 -2.83 -0.64 20.14
C HIS A 106 -1.36 -0.62 19.70
N ALA A 107 -0.74 0.56 19.61
CA ALA A 107 0.66 0.69 19.24
C ALA A 107 1.60 0.20 20.36
N LEU A 108 1.21 0.42 21.63
CA LEU A 108 1.91 -0.14 22.79
C LEU A 108 1.82 -1.68 22.80
N VAL A 109 0.63 -2.24 22.52
CA VAL A 109 0.44 -3.69 22.42
C VAL A 109 1.32 -4.28 21.31
N THR A 110 1.36 -3.66 20.13
CA THR A 110 2.21 -4.09 19.01
C THR A 110 3.69 -4.06 19.38
N PHE A 111 4.14 -3.00 20.05
CA PHE A 111 5.53 -2.92 20.53
C PHE A 111 5.86 -4.04 21.53
N ILE A 112 4.97 -4.30 22.49
CA ILE A 112 5.14 -5.41 23.45
C ILE A 112 5.21 -6.74 22.72
N ASP A 113 4.32 -7.01 21.75
CA ASP A 113 4.33 -8.26 20.95
C ASP A 113 5.67 -8.49 20.24
N GLN A 114 6.25 -7.47 19.67
CA GLN A 114 7.52 -7.55 18.95
C GLN A 114 8.71 -7.88 19.86
N HIS A 115 8.65 -7.46 21.14
CA HIS A 115 9.77 -7.54 22.06
C HIS A 115 9.57 -8.49 23.25
N ALA A 116 8.36 -9.03 23.44
CA ALA A 116 8.03 -9.89 24.57
C ALA A 116 8.86 -11.18 24.62
N GLY A 117 9.25 -11.73 23.47
CA GLY A 117 10.10 -12.92 23.39
C GLY A 117 11.50 -12.71 23.96
N VAL A 118 12.03 -11.48 23.91
CA VAL A 118 13.39 -11.15 24.39
C VAL A 118 13.36 -10.66 25.83
N PHE A 119 12.45 -9.74 26.16
CA PHE A 119 12.48 -9.03 27.45
C PHE A 119 11.40 -9.50 28.43
N GLY A 120 10.37 -10.17 27.94
CA GLY A 120 9.16 -10.50 28.72
C GLY A 120 8.17 -9.34 28.78
N VAL A 121 6.89 -9.66 28.94
CA VAL A 121 5.79 -8.66 28.95
C VAL A 121 5.87 -7.71 30.14
N GLU A 122 6.08 -8.26 31.37
CA GLU A 122 6.08 -7.48 32.60
C GLU A 122 7.20 -6.41 32.64
N PRO A 123 8.49 -6.74 32.33
CA PRO A 123 9.54 -5.74 32.29
C PRO A 123 9.30 -4.62 31.27
N ILE A 124 8.74 -4.96 30.09
CA ILE A 124 8.41 -3.95 29.09
C ILE A 124 7.30 -3.01 29.60
N CYS A 125 6.22 -3.56 30.17
CA CYS A 125 5.13 -2.75 30.72
C CYS A 125 5.62 -1.82 31.83
N ARG A 126 6.48 -2.30 32.71
CA ARG A 126 7.08 -1.51 33.79
C ARG A 126 7.90 -0.33 33.24
N VAL A 127 8.83 -0.61 32.35
CA VAL A 127 9.70 0.40 31.74
C VAL A 127 8.89 1.45 30.95
N LEU A 128 7.90 1.02 30.16
CA LEU A 128 7.02 1.94 29.41
C LEU A 128 6.23 2.85 30.37
N THR A 129 5.72 2.30 31.48
CA THR A 129 4.95 3.07 32.48
C THR A 129 5.83 4.10 33.18
N GLU A 130 7.03 3.73 33.61
CA GLU A 130 8.02 4.63 34.24
C GLU A 130 8.42 5.78 33.31
N HIS A 131 8.35 5.56 31.98
CA HIS A 131 8.72 6.56 30.97
C HIS A 131 7.51 7.24 30.28
N GLY A 132 6.38 7.34 30.99
CA GLY A 132 5.22 8.14 30.57
C GLY A 132 4.26 7.47 29.60
N CYS A 133 4.42 6.18 29.34
CA CYS A 133 3.53 5.37 28.50
C CYS A 133 2.84 4.27 29.32
N PRO A 134 1.87 4.62 30.22
CA PRO A 134 1.30 3.67 31.15
C PRO A 134 0.52 2.55 30.44
N ILE A 135 0.97 1.33 30.65
CA ILE A 135 0.30 0.11 30.22
C ILE A 135 0.55 -1.00 31.24
N SER A 136 -0.52 -1.62 31.74
CA SER A 136 -0.40 -2.78 32.63
C SER A 136 -0.36 -4.08 31.85
N THR A 137 0.22 -5.12 32.44
CA THR A 137 0.21 -6.50 31.90
C THR A 137 -1.21 -6.99 31.68
N SER A 138 -2.15 -6.65 32.57
CA SER A 138 -3.57 -6.99 32.42
C SER A 138 -4.20 -6.32 31.21
N THR A 139 -3.89 -5.05 30.96
CA THR A 139 -4.33 -4.31 29.74
C THR A 139 -3.81 -4.97 28.47
N TYR A 140 -2.54 -5.37 28.47
CA TYR A 140 -1.94 -6.08 27.35
C TYR A 140 -2.67 -7.40 27.08
N TYR A 141 -2.81 -8.28 28.09
CA TYR A 141 -3.48 -9.56 27.90
C TYR A 141 -4.97 -9.43 27.61
N ALA A 142 -5.66 -8.41 28.17
CA ALA A 142 -7.03 -8.11 27.80
C ALA A 142 -7.16 -7.69 26.33
N ALA A 143 -6.24 -6.89 25.83
CA ALA A 143 -6.21 -6.50 24.43
C ALA A 143 -5.98 -7.71 23.50
N LYS A 144 -5.13 -8.67 23.89
CA LYS A 144 -4.88 -9.91 23.13
C LYS A 144 -6.08 -10.86 23.10
N ARG A 145 -6.87 -10.89 24.16
CA ARG A 145 -8.06 -11.76 24.26
C ARG A 145 -9.33 -11.11 23.68
N ARG A 146 -9.33 -9.79 23.50
CA ARG A 146 -10.49 -9.08 22.98
C ARG A 146 -10.71 -9.44 21.50
N PRO A 147 -11.90 -9.88 21.10
CA PRO A 147 -12.23 -10.06 19.69
C PRO A 147 -12.10 -8.72 18.93
N PRO A 148 -11.85 -8.75 17.63
CA PRO A 148 -11.81 -7.54 16.80
C PRO A 148 -13.09 -6.72 16.99
N SER A 149 -12.97 -5.40 17.06
CA SER A 149 -14.13 -4.53 17.14
C SER A 149 -14.99 -4.64 15.87
N ALA A 150 -16.28 -4.39 15.95
CA ALA A 150 -17.16 -4.36 14.78
C ALA A 150 -16.66 -3.40 13.68
N ARG A 151 -15.97 -2.32 14.07
CA ARG A 151 -15.30 -1.44 13.12
C ARG A 151 -14.13 -2.11 12.45
N SER A 152 -13.31 -2.86 13.19
CA SER A 152 -12.14 -3.56 12.62
C SER A 152 -12.56 -4.65 11.65
N VAL A 153 -13.63 -5.37 11.96
CA VAL A 153 -14.20 -6.39 11.06
C VAL A 153 -14.68 -5.73 9.76
N ARG A 154 -15.50 -4.68 9.85
CA ARG A 154 -15.94 -3.92 8.66
C ARG A 154 -14.80 -3.29 7.87
N ASP A 155 -13.76 -2.79 8.55
CA ASP A 155 -12.58 -2.24 7.88
C ASP A 155 -11.83 -3.34 7.10
N ALA A 156 -11.74 -4.57 7.63
CA ALA A 156 -11.12 -5.71 6.95
C ALA A 156 -11.92 -6.15 5.72
N GLU A 157 -13.24 -6.28 5.85
CA GLU A 157 -14.14 -6.58 4.70
C GLU A 157 -14.01 -5.50 3.61
N LEU A 158 -13.99 -4.24 4.01
CA LEU A 158 -13.82 -3.13 3.08
C LEU A 158 -12.45 -3.14 2.39
N ASP A 159 -11.41 -3.57 3.08
CA ASP A 159 -10.06 -3.69 2.51
C ASP A 159 -10.01 -4.72 1.37
N GLU A 160 -10.68 -5.87 1.53
CA GLU A 160 -10.77 -6.88 0.49
C GLU A 160 -11.47 -6.32 -0.77
N HIS A 161 -12.59 -5.62 -0.58
CA HIS A 161 -13.29 -4.97 -1.69
C HIS A 161 -12.42 -3.90 -2.38
N ILE A 162 -11.73 -3.05 -1.61
CA ILE A 162 -10.85 -2.01 -2.15
C ILE A 162 -9.70 -2.63 -2.95
N GLN A 163 -9.05 -3.66 -2.42
CA GLN A 163 -7.94 -4.35 -3.10
C GLN A 163 -8.40 -5.01 -4.40
N ARG A 164 -9.53 -5.73 -4.37
CA ARG A 164 -10.15 -6.34 -5.54
C ARG A 164 -10.45 -5.30 -6.62
N LEU A 165 -11.14 -4.21 -6.25
CA LEU A 165 -11.48 -3.14 -7.19
C LEU A 165 -10.25 -2.43 -7.76
N HIS A 166 -9.24 -2.19 -6.94
CA HIS A 166 -8.01 -1.55 -7.39
C HIS A 166 -7.27 -2.45 -8.39
N ALA A 167 -7.16 -3.75 -8.11
CA ALA A 167 -6.52 -4.73 -8.99
C ALA A 167 -7.30 -4.90 -10.31
N ALA A 168 -8.63 -5.05 -10.25
CA ALA A 168 -9.50 -5.21 -11.42
C ALA A 168 -9.47 -3.97 -12.34
N ASN A 169 -9.08 -2.82 -11.83
CA ASN A 169 -8.99 -1.57 -12.58
C ASN A 169 -7.54 -1.12 -12.81
N TYR A 170 -6.66 -2.04 -13.21
CA TYR A 170 -5.26 -1.79 -13.58
C TYR A 170 -4.41 -1.12 -12.49
N GLY A 171 -4.87 -1.08 -11.24
CA GLY A 171 -4.20 -0.32 -10.18
C GLY A 171 -4.26 1.20 -10.36
N VAL A 172 -5.10 1.72 -11.26
CA VAL A 172 -5.12 3.15 -11.61
C VAL A 172 -6.19 3.96 -10.88
N TYR A 173 -7.15 3.30 -10.24
CA TYR A 173 -8.21 4.00 -9.53
C TYR A 173 -7.70 4.66 -8.25
N GLY A 174 -7.86 5.97 -8.14
CA GLY A 174 -7.74 6.69 -6.87
C GLY A 174 -9.03 6.58 -6.03
N ALA A 175 -8.96 7.03 -4.79
CA ALA A 175 -10.02 6.87 -3.80
C ALA A 175 -11.42 7.33 -4.26
N ARG A 176 -11.51 8.37 -5.11
CA ARG A 176 -12.80 8.83 -5.63
C ARG A 176 -13.46 7.79 -6.54
N LYS A 177 -12.71 7.17 -7.46
CA LYS A 177 -13.25 6.14 -8.36
C LYS A 177 -13.53 4.84 -7.63
N VAL A 178 -12.65 4.41 -6.71
CA VAL A 178 -12.90 3.25 -5.84
C VAL A 178 -14.17 3.46 -5.03
N TRP A 179 -14.36 4.64 -4.44
CA TRP A 179 -15.57 4.98 -3.69
C TRP A 179 -16.83 4.93 -4.57
N GLN A 180 -16.80 5.50 -5.77
CA GLN A 180 -17.94 5.46 -6.71
C GLN A 180 -18.27 4.02 -7.12
N GLN A 181 -17.26 3.20 -7.38
CA GLN A 181 -17.48 1.80 -7.73
C GLN A 181 -18.06 1.00 -6.56
N LEU A 182 -17.59 1.24 -5.33
CA LEU A 182 -18.18 0.63 -4.13
C LEU A 182 -19.67 0.98 -3.97
N LEU A 183 -20.04 2.25 -4.22
CA LEU A 183 -21.44 2.68 -4.18
C LEU A 183 -22.28 1.96 -5.25
N ARG A 184 -21.74 1.79 -6.44
CA ARG A 184 -22.41 1.04 -7.56
C ARG A 184 -22.61 -0.43 -7.20
N GLU A 185 -21.68 -1.04 -6.46
CA GLU A 185 -21.78 -2.41 -5.94
C GLU A 185 -22.65 -2.53 -4.67
N GLY A 186 -23.29 -1.42 -4.23
CA GLY A 186 -24.21 -1.42 -3.08
C GLY A 186 -23.54 -1.19 -1.72
N HIS A 187 -22.21 -0.98 -1.68
CA HIS A 187 -21.49 -0.74 -0.44
C HIS A 187 -21.63 0.72 0.01
N ARG A 188 -22.47 0.98 1.00
CA ARG A 188 -22.64 2.33 1.57
C ARG A 188 -21.48 2.70 2.50
N VAL A 189 -20.51 3.42 1.98
CA VAL A 189 -19.31 3.86 2.70
C VAL A 189 -19.00 5.32 2.40
N ALA A 190 -18.49 6.06 3.41
CA ALA A 190 -18.06 7.43 3.21
C ALA A 190 -16.71 7.48 2.45
N ARG A 191 -16.53 8.45 1.55
CA ARG A 191 -15.31 8.64 0.77
C ARG A 191 -14.06 8.74 1.66
N CYS A 192 -14.14 9.49 2.76
CA CYS A 192 -13.02 9.63 3.71
C CYS A 192 -12.58 8.29 4.32
N THR A 193 -13.52 7.33 4.51
CA THR A 193 -13.19 5.99 4.97
C THR A 193 -12.39 5.24 3.91
N VAL A 194 -12.80 5.31 2.64
CA VAL A 194 -12.07 4.71 1.51
C VAL A 194 -10.66 5.32 1.40
N GLU A 195 -10.54 6.65 1.48
CA GLU A 195 -9.25 7.35 1.47
C GLU A 195 -8.32 6.88 2.60
N ARG A 196 -8.87 6.74 3.80
CA ARG A 196 -8.14 6.24 4.98
C ARG A 196 -7.66 4.79 4.78
N ARG A 197 -8.55 3.91 4.26
CA ARG A 197 -8.21 2.50 4.04
C ARG A 197 -7.19 2.34 2.91
N MET A 198 -7.38 2.99 1.78
CA MET A 198 -6.40 2.97 0.68
C MET A 198 -5.01 3.44 1.14
N ARG A 199 -4.95 4.49 1.97
CA ARG A 199 -3.68 4.95 2.56
C ARG A 199 -3.06 3.88 3.47
N ALA A 200 -3.86 3.21 4.30
CA ALA A 200 -3.39 2.14 5.17
C ALA A 200 -2.87 0.93 4.38
N LEU A 201 -3.48 0.63 3.23
CA LEU A 201 -3.07 -0.43 2.31
C LEU A 201 -1.92 -0.02 1.36
N GLY A 202 -1.46 1.24 1.41
CA GLY A 202 -0.43 1.75 0.49
C GLY A 202 -0.90 1.90 -0.96
N LEU A 203 -2.23 1.87 -1.22
CA LEU A 203 -2.79 1.94 -2.56
C LEU A 203 -2.93 3.39 -3.03
N GLN A 204 -2.52 3.66 -4.26
CA GLN A 204 -2.60 4.97 -4.89
C GLN A 204 -3.14 4.85 -6.31
N GLY A 205 -3.91 5.85 -6.75
CA GLY A 205 -4.31 5.95 -8.16
C GLY A 205 -3.20 6.47 -9.05
N ALA A 206 -3.31 6.22 -10.34
CA ALA A 206 -2.38 6.72 -11.34
C ALA A 206 -2.38 8.26 -11.37
N ARG A 207 -1.18 8.85 -11.43
CA ARG A 207 -0.98 10.30 -11.51
C ARG A 207 -0.28 10.66 -12.81
N ARG A 208 -0.79 11.67 -13.51
CA ARG A 208 -0.12 12.23 -14.68
C ARG A 208 1.20 12.88 -14.26
N GLY A 209 2.29 12.58 -14.99
CA GLY A 209 3.57 13.28 -14.88
C GLY A 209 3.50 14.69 -15.49
N LYS A 210 4.60 15.45 -15.39
CA LYS A 210 4.72 16.78 -16.06
C LYS A 210 4.59 16.61 -17.59
N LYS A 211 3.85 17.55 -18.23
CA LYS A 211 3.74 17.61 -19.70
C LYS A 211 5.11 17.95 -20.31
N ILE A 212 5.53 17.15 -21.30
CA ILE A 212 6.66 17.47 -22.19
C ILE A 212 6.04 17.92 -23.52
N ARG A 213 6.35 19.12 -23.96
CA ARG A 213 5.87 19.67 -25.24
C ARG A 213 6.79 19.17 -26.37
N THR A 214 6.24 18.45 -27.35
CA THR A 214 7.02 17.78 -28.42
C THR A 214 6.68 18.27 -29.83
N THR A 215 5.74 19.20 -30.02
CA THR A 215 5.24 19.63 -31.35
C THR A 215 5.76 21.01 -31.72
N THR A 216 6.29 21.15 -32.94
CA THR A 216 6.68 22.42 -33.56
C THR A 216 5.69 22.72 -34.71
N PRO A 217 5.09 23.93 -34.79
CA PRO A 217 4.09 24.27 -35.81
C PRO A 217 4.72 24.44 -37.22
N ASP A 218 4.01 24.01 -38.26
CA ASP A 218 4.35 24.27 -39.68
C ASP A 218 3.30 25.17 -40.34
N PRO A 219 3.68 26.31 -40.94
CA PRO A 219 2.73 27.41 -41.34
C PRO A 219 2.14 27.36 -42.75
N GLY A 220 2.31 26.31 -43.56
CA GLY A 220 2.25 26.42 -45.01
C GLY A 220 1.07 25.81 -45.83
N HIS A 221 -0.06 25.30 -45.27
CA HIS A 221 -1.08 24.58 -46.06
C HIS A 221 -2.52 25.12 -45.84
N GLU A 222 -3.34 25.23 -46.93
CA GLU A 222 -4.80 25.50 -46.88
C GLU A 222 -5.51 24.30 -46.22
N ARG A 223 -6.46 24.61 -45.33
CA ARG A 223 -7.09 23.60 -44.42
C ARG A 223 -8.59 23.80 -44.31
N ALA A 224 -9.31 22.72 -44.02
CA ALA A 224 -10.72 22.79 -43.64
C ALA A 224 -10.91 23.66 -42.38
N ALA A 225 -11.98 24.42 -42.32
CA ALA A 225 -12.26 25.34 -41.22
C ALA A 225 -12.51 24.55 -39.91
N ASP A 226 -12.04 25.06 -38.75
CA ASP A 226 -12.42 24.57 -37.43
C ASP A 226 -13.92 24.81 -37.22
N ARG A 227 -14.69 23.71 -37.23
CA ARG A 227 -16.14 23.74 -36.97
C ARG A 227 -16.48 23.60 -35.50
N LEU A 228 -15.55 23.09 -34.65
CA LEU A 228 -15.79 22.89 -33.23
C LEU A 228 -15.64 24.15 -32.39
N ARG A 229 -14.83 25.12 -32.82
CA ARG A 229 -14.59 26.38 -32.10
C ARG A 229 -14.30 26.16 -30.60
N ARG A 230 -13.56 25.09 -30.28
CA ARG A 230 -13.23 24.66 -28.91
C ARG A 230 -14.41 24.18 -28.07
N ASP A 231 -15.58 23.95 -28.66
CA ASP A 231 -16.69 23.32 -27.98
C ASP A 231 -16.63 21.79 -28.16
N PHE A 232 -16.08 21.10 -27.15
CA PHE A 232 -16.01 19.63 -27.07
C PHE A 232 -17.22 19.05 -26.34
N THR A 233 -18.40 19.62 -26.57
CA THR A 233 -19.67 19.06 -26.12
C THR A 233 -20.44 18.50 -27.34
N ALA A 234 -21.17 17.43 -27.10
CA ALA A 234 -22.07 16.87 -28.08
C ALA A 234 -23.38 16.49 -27.40
N SER A 235 -24.49 16.63 -28.10
CA SER A 235 -25.83 16.36 -27.56
C SER A 235 -26.25 14.88 -27.70
N ARG A 236 -25.55 14.13 -28.57
CA ARG A 236 -25.86 12.71 -28.87
C ARG A 236 -24.61 11.96 -29.28
N PRO A 237 -24.61 10.61 -29.16
CA PRO A 237 -23.59 9.77 -29.79
C PRO A 237 -23.52 10.02 -31.30
N ASN A 238 -22.37 9.83 -31.91
CA ASN A 238 -22.13 10.02 -33.35
C ASN A 238 -22.46 11.44 -33.85
N ALA A 239 -22.43 12.49 -33.01
CA ALA A 239 -22.49 13.87 -33.44
C ALA A 239 -21.11 14.39 -33.83
N THR A 240 -20.10 14.06 -33.00
CA THR A 240 -18.74 14.53 -33.24
C THR A 240 -17.75 13.50 -32.75
N TRP A 241 -16.82 13.13 -33.61
CA TRP A 241 -15.65 12.33 -33.26
C TRP A 241 -14.39 13.20 -33.26
N VAL A 242 -13.49 12.92 -32.34
CA VAL A 242 -12.13 13.52 -32.34
C VAL A 242 -11.11 12.41 -32.52
N ALA A 243 -10.07 12.70 -33.30
CA ALA A 243 -9.01 11.74 -33.58
C ALA A 243 -7.63 12.36 -33.39
N ASP A 244 -6.71 11.53 -32.93
CA ASP A 244 -5.31 11.84 -32.82
C ASP A 244 -4.50 10.54 -32.70
N PHE A 245 -3.20 10.60 -32.91
CA PHE A 245 -2.32 9.46 -32.69
C PHE A 245 -1.15 9.78 -31.76
N THR A 246 -0.61 8.75 -31.18
CA THR A 246 0.53 8.87 -30.26
C THR A 246 1.60 7.85 -30.60
N HIS A 247 2.76 7.99 -29.98
CA HIS A 247 3.86 7.04 -30.11
C HIS A 247 4.15 6.32 -28.80
N VAL A 248 4.56 5.07 -28.91
CA VAL A 248 4.97 4.17 -27.83
C VAL A 248 6.38 3.65 -28.19
N SER A 249 7.34 3.84 -27.29
CA SER A 249 8.67 3.26 -27.46
C SER A 249 8.63 1.77 -27.16
N ALA A 250 9.09 0.94 -28.09
CA ALA A 250 9.20 -0.52 -27.97
C ALA A 250 10.60 -0.97 -28.37
N TRP A 251 10.96 -2.22 -28.07
CA TRP A 251 12.26 -2.77 -28.50
C TRP A 251 12.37 -2.91 -30.03
N CYS A 252 11.25 -3.09 -30.71
CA CYS A 252 11.19 -3.11 -32.17
C CYS A 252 11.24 -1.72 -32.81
N GLY A 253 11.38 -0.64 -32.04
CA GLY A 253 11.34 0.74 -32.49
C GLY A 253 10.15 1.52 -31.95
N VAL A 254 9.62 2.45 -32.75
CA VAL A 254 8.46 3.27 -32.36
C VAL A 254 7.18 2.66 -32.92
N VAL A 255 6.23 2.37 -32.04
CA VAL A 255 4.86 1.98 -32.42
C VAL A 255 3.97 3.23 -32.33
N TYR A 256 3.24 3.51 -33.40
CA TYR A 256 2.23 4.57 -33.46
C TYR A 256 0.86 3.99 -33.19
N VAL A 257 0.06 4.66 -32.35
CA VAL A 257 -1.32 4.23 -32.02
C VAL A 257 -2.26 5.38 -32.25
N ALA A 258 -3.22 5.20 -33.17
CA ALA A 258 -4.28 6.17 -33.47
C ALA A 258 -5.55 5.80 -32.73
N PHE A 259 -6.30 6.82 -32.30
CA PHE A 259 -7.61 6.67 -31.64
C PHE A 259 -8.63 7.58 -32.28
N VAL A 260 -9.88 7.11 -32.37
CA VAL A 260 -11.07 7.87 -32.68
C VAL A 260 -12.00 7.79 -31.47
N VAL A 261 -12.42 8.93 -30.96
CA VAL A 261 -13.20 9.05 -29.70
C VAL A 261 -14.47 9.84 -29.95
N ASP A 262 -15.58 9.29 -29.53
CA ASP A 262 -16.89 10.00 -29.53
C ASP A 262 -16.91 11.04 -28.40
N ILE A 263 -17.21 12.29 -28.73
CA ILE A 263 -17.19 13.40 -27.76
C ILE A 263 -18.30 13.24 -26.71
N TYR A 264 -19.49 12.74 -27.12
CA TYR A 264 -20.62 12.61 -26.21
C TYR A 264 -20.35 11.61 -25.10
N SER A 265 -20.00 10.39 -25.48
CA SER A 265 -19.85 9.26 -24.55
C SER A 265 -18.45 9.08 -24.01
N ARG A 266 -17.45 9.71 -24.64
CA ARG A 266 -16.03 9.46 -24.39
C ARG A 266 -15.57 8.07 -24.82
N ALA A 267 -16.41 7.32 -25.54
CA ALA A 267 -16.08 6.00 -26.05
C ALA A 267 -14.95 6.06 -27.09
N ILE A 268 -13.99 5.16 -26.99
CA ILE A 268 -13.03 4.91 -28.07
C ILE A 268 -13.73 4.05 -29.10
N VAL A 269 -14.20 4.67 -30.17
CA VAL A 269 -14.97 3.99 -31.22
C VAL A 269 -14.08 3.25 -32.21
N GLY A 270 -12.86 3.75 -32.46
CA GLY A 270 -11.88 3.10 -33.30
C GLY A 270 -10.46 3.32 -32.84
N TRP A 271 -9.58 2.42 -33.18
CA TRP A 271 -8.13 2.55 -32.94
C TRP A 271 -7.34 1.64 -33.88
N ALA A 272 -6.08 1.98 -34.12
CA ALA A 272 -5.14 1.14 -34.87
C ALA A 272 -3.73 1.36 -34.36
N ALA A 273 -2.85 0.37 -34.57
CA ALA A 273 -1.43 0.49 -34.24
C ALA A 273 -0.56 0.09 -35.46
N SER A 274 0.60 0.75 -35.60
CA SER A 274 1.51 0.49 -36.72
C SER A 274 2.94 0.90 -36.36
N LEU A 275 3.92 0.31 -37.04
CA LEU A 275 5.32 0.74 -36.99
C LEU A 275 5.57 2.00 -37.80
N THR A 276 4.61 2.44 -38.61
CA THR A 276 4.74 3.63 -39.45
C THR A 276 3.59 4.60 -39.22
N LYS A 277 3.86 5.89 -39.31
CA LYS A 277 2.85 6.97 -39.18
C LYS A 277 2.25 7.38 -40.54
N HIS A 278 2.02 6.41 -41.44
CA HIS A 278 1.39 6.71 -42.72
C HIS A 278 -0.11 6.96 -42.58
N THR A 279 -0.73 7.54 -43.60
CA THR A 279 -2.19 7.79 -43.66
C THR A 279 -3.01 6.52 -43.43
N THR A 280 -2.49 5.34 -43.76
CA THR A 280 -3.13 4.04 -43.49
C THR A 280 -3.46 3.83 -42.00
N LEU A 281 -2.58 4.26 -41.09
CA LEU A 281 -2.82 4.15 -39.64
C LEU A 281 -4.12 4.84 -39.21
N VAL A 282 -4.35 6.08 -39.67
CA VAL A 282 -5.55 6.83 -39.30
C VAL A 282 -6.79 6.35 -40.04
N LEU A 283 -6.62 5.82 -41.26
CA LEU A 283 -7.69 5.16 -42.02
C LEU A 283 -8.14 3.89 -41.32
N ASP A 284 -7.25 3.01 -40.92
CA ASP A 284 -7.56 1.77 -40.23
C ASP A 284 -8.31 2.03 -38.90
N ALA A 285 -7.95 3.11 -38.19
CA ALA A 285 -8.66 3.54 -36.99
C ALA A 285 -10.08 4.05 -37.31
N LEU A 286 -10.25 4.78 -38.42
CA LEU A 286 -11.57 5.26 -38.87
C LEU A 286 -12.43 4.09 -39.36
N ASP A 287 -11.87 3.18 -40.16
CA ASP A 287 -12.59 2.00 -40.65
C ASP A 287 -13.07 1.11 -39.48
N MET A 288 -12.27 0.92 -38.47
CA MET A 288 -12.67 0.24 -37.25
C MET A 288 -13.85 0.94 -36.57
N ALA A 289 -13.81 2.29 -36.49
CA ALA A 289 -14.89 3.07 -35.88
C ALA A 289 -16.21 2.91 -36.64
N LEU A 290 -16.17 3.00 -37.99
CA LEU A 290 -17.32 2.83 -38.85
C LEU A 290 -17.91 1.41 -38.71
N TRP A 291 -17.05 0.38 -38.80
CA TRP A 291 -17.45 -1.01 -38.65
C TRP A 291 -18.09 -1.31 -37.28
N ARG A 292 -17.53 -0.80 -36.20
CA ARG A 292 -18.09 -1.00 -34.85
C ARG A 292 -19.47 -0.35 -34.71
N ARG A 293 -19.64 0.86 -35.23
CA ARG A 293 -20.90 1.59 -35.15
C ARG A 293 -21.98 0.92 -35.97
N GLU A 294 -21.67 0.42 -37.17
CA GLU A 294 -22.57 -0.37 -38.00
C GLU A 294 -23.01 -1.65 -37.29
N ARG A 295 -22.01 -2.40 -36.72
CA ARG A 295 -22.26 -3.66 -36.02
C ARG A 295 -23.10 -3.47 -34.73
N THR A 296 -23.04 -2.34 -34.08
CA THR A 296 -23.85 -2.05 -32.89
C THR A 296 -25.24 -1.50 -33.22
N GLY A 297 -25.63 -1.43 -34.51
CA GLY A 297 -26.93 -0.91 -34.94
C GLY A 297 -27.04 0.63 -34.93
N HIS A 298 -25.93 1.33 -34.70
CA HIS A 298 -25.89 2.78 -34.64
C HIS A 298 -24.88 3.36 -35.66
N PRO A 299 -25.12 3.17 -36.97
CA PRO A 299 -24.15 3.55 -37.99
C PRO A 299 -23.80 5.02 -37.94
N ALA A 300 -22.53 5.33 -38.19
CA ALA A 300 -22.06 6.68 -38.40
C ALA A 300 -22.43 7.13 -39.83
N GLY A 301 -22.70 8.40 -40.02
CA GLY A 301 -23.10 8.91 -41.33
C GLY A 301 -23.38 10.42 -41.34
N PRO A 302 -24.32 10.86 -42.18
CA PRO A 302 -24.57 12.31 -42.35
C PRO A 302 -24.85 13.05 -41.06
N GLY A 303 -24.16 14.19 -40.89
CA GLY A 303 -24.23 15.01 -39.69
C GLY A 303 -23.21 14.64 -38.58
N LEU A 304 -22.37 13.63 -38.80
CA LEU A 304 -21.20 13.41 -37.98
C LEU A 304 -20.05 14.32 -38.42
N ILE A 305 -19.44 14.97 -37.49
CA ILE A 305 -18.22 15.77 -37.68
C ILE A 305 -17.01 14.97 -37.18
N HIS A 306 -16.02 14.73 -38.06
CA HIS A 306 -14.73 14.18 -37.66
C HIS A 306 -13.71 15.30 -37.51
N HIS A 307 -13.25 15.54 -36.29
CA HIS A 307 -12.27 16.58 -35.98
C HIS A 307 -10.91 15.98 -35.64
N SER A 308 -9.86 16.52 -36.22
CA SER A 308 -8.47 16.13 -35.96
C SER A 308 -7.56 17.35 -35.91
N ASP A 309 -6.31 17.14 -35.48
CA ASP A 309 -5.28 18.14 -35.63
C ASP A 309 -4.91 18.32 -37.12
N ALA A 310 -4.10 19.35 -37.39
CA ALA A 310 -3.63 19.66 -38.75
C ALA A 310 -2.46 18.77 -39.21
N GLY A 311 -2.35 17.54 -38.74
CA GLY A 311 -1.32 16.58 -39.13
C GLY A 311 -1.45 16.16 -40.61
N SER A 312 -0.32 15.91 -41.28
CA SER A 312 -0.27 15.53 -42.69
C SER A 312 -1.06 14.26 -43.01
N GLN A 313 -1.25 13.39 -42.03
CA GLN A 313 -2.03 12.14 -42.15
C GLN A 313 -3.53 12.45 -42.33
N TYR A 314 -4.06 13.39 -41.55
CA TYR A 314 -5.48 13.78 -41.54
C TYR A 314 -5.84 14.76 -42.65
N THR A 315 -4.86 15.51 -43.18
CA THR A 315 -5.04 16.42 -44.31
C THR A 315 -4.82 15.77 -45.66
N SER A 316 -4.46 14.48 -45.70
CA SER A 316 -4.22 13.75 -46.93
C SER A 316 -5.50 13.62 -47.77
N PHE A 317 -5.38 13.74 -49.09
CA PHE A 317 -6.48 13.56 -50.03
C PHE A 317 -7.21 12.21 -49.80
N ARG A 318 -6.46 11.14 -49.57
CA ARG A 318 -7.04 9.80 -49.34
C ARG A 318 -7.93 9.77 -48.09
N PHE A 319 -7.52 10.41 -46.99
CA PHE A 319 -8.31 10.47 -45.76
C PHE A 319 -9.57 11.31 -45.92
N THR A 320 -9.43 12.48 -46.57
CA THR A 320 -10.55 13.37 -46.82
C THR A 320 -11.60 12.72 -47.75
N THR A 321 -11.15 12.03 -48.81
CA THR A 321 -12.07 11.30 -49.72
C THR A 321 -12.78 10.18 -48.98
N HIS A 322 -12.11 9.51 -48.06
CA HIS A 322 -12.73 8.41 -47.28
C HIS A 322 -13.84 8.94 -46.35
N LEU A 323 -13.61 10.05 -45.67
CA LEU A 323 -14.62 10.73 -44.84
C LEU A 323 -15.84 11.13 -45.71
N LEU A 324 -15.59 11.75 -46.86
CA LEU A 324 -16.65 12.16 -47.81
C LEU A 324 -17.48 10.96 -48.30
N ALA A 325 -16.83 9.87 -48.63
CA ALA A 325 -17.51 8.62 -49.05
C ALA A 325 -18.37 8.03 -47.93
N ALA A 326 -17.97 8.18 -46.65
CA ALA A 326 -18.76 7.80 -45.50
C ALA A 326 -19.85 8.84 -45.11
N GLY A 327 -19.96 9.95 -45.82
CA GLY A 327 -20.92 11.03 -45.51
C GLY A 327 -20.55 11.82 -44.23
N ILE A 328 -19.28 11.85 -43.87
CA ILE A 328 -18.77 12.48 -42.65
C ILE A 328 -18.13 13.80 -42.97
N ASP A 329 -18.48 14.83 -42.21
CA ASP A 329 -17.91 16.16 -42.34
C ASP A 329 -16.51 16.23 -41.70
N ALA A 330 -15.54 16.73 -42.45
CA ALA A 330 -14.19 16.98 -41.93
C ALA A 330 -14.13 18.34 -41.21
N SER A 331 -13.45 18.34 -40.05
CA SER A 331 -13.07 19.56 -39.30
C SER A 331 -11.61 19.42 -38.85
N ILE A 332 -10.82 20.48 -39.08
CA ILE A 332 -9.39 20.49 -38.77
C ILE A 332 -9.11 21.67 -37.85
N GLY A 333 -8.42 21.39 -36.74
CA GLY A 333 -7.98 22.37 -35.74
C GLY A 333 -6.95 23.35 -36.30
N THR A 334 -6.81 24.51 -35.68
CA THR A 334 -5.83 25.53 -36.04
C THR A 334 -4.41 25.08 -35.72
N VAL A 335 -3.44 25.58 -36.52
CA VAL A 335 -2.03 25.18 -36.35
C VAL A 335 -1.46 25.75 -35.05
N GLY A 336 -0.94 24.86 -34.21
CA GLY A 336 -0.16 25.24 -33.02
C GLY A 336 -1.00 25.60 -31.80
N ASP A 337 -2.35 25.49 -31.85
CA ASP A 337 -3.16 25.63 -30.64
C ASP A 337 -3.44 24.30 -29.98
N ALA A 338 -2.74 24.07 -28.86
CA ALA A 338 -2.88 22.83 -28.07
C ALA A 338 -4.28 22.65 -27.46
N LEU A 339 -5.15 23.71 -27.51
CA LEU A 339 -6.50 23.65 -26.97
C LEU A 339 -7.49 23.07 -27.98
N ASP A 340 -7.16 23.10 -29.29
CA ASP A 340 -8.05 22.63 -30.34
C ASP A 340 -8.25 21.10 -30.33
N ASN A 341 -7.38 20.32 -29.65
CA ASN A 341 -7.55 18.89 -29.45
C ASN A 341 -7.38 18.46 -27.98
N ALA A 342 -7.79 19.31 -27.03
CA ALA A 342 -7.59 19.08 -25.59
C ALA A 342 -8.20 17.77 -25.08
N LEU A 343 -9.30 17.30 -25.72
CA LEU A 343 -9.90 16.01 -25.37
C LEU A 343 -8.98 14.87 -25.72
N MET A 344 -8.39 14.86 -26.93
CA MET A 344 -7.48 13.81 -27.37
C MET A 344 -6.16 13.84 -26.59
N GLU A 345 -5.61 15.03 -26.29
CA GLU A 345 -4.47 15.11 -25.37
C GLU A 345 -4.77 14.48 -24.01
N SER A 346 -6.00 14.70 -23.52
CA SER A 346 -6.45 14.09 -22.28
C SER A 346 -6.53 12.56 -22.39
N GLN A 347 -7.12 12.07 -23.47
CA GLN A 347 -7.28 10.65 -23.77
C GLN A 347 -5.94 9.93 -23.91
N ILE A 348 -5.04 10.48 -24.72
CA ILE A 348 -3.68 9.97 -24.91
C ILE A 348 -2.91 10.00 -23.58
N GLY A 349 -3.11 11.05 -22.78
CA GLY A 349 -2.52 11.13 -21.45
C GLY A 349 -2.99 10.04 -20.50
N LEU A 350 -4.26 9.62 -20.58
CA LEU A 350 -4.80 8.47 -19.83
C LEU A 350 -4.16 7.17 -20.32
N TYR A 351 -4.18 6.92 -21.64
CA TYR A 351 -3.57 5.76 -22.26
C TYR A 351 -2.10 5.57 -21.80
N LYS A 352 -1.30 6.63 -21.91
CA LYS A 352 0.10 6.60 -21.48
C LYS A 352 0.27 6.37 -19.97
N THR A 353 -0.59 6.94 -19.16
CA THR A 353 -0.46 6.88 -17.69
C THR A 353 -1.03 5.59 -17.10
N GLU A 354 -2.11 5.08 -17.69
CA GLU A 354 -2.84 3.93 -17.17
C GLU A 354 -2.34 2.59 -17.75
N LEU A 355 -1.81 2.60 -18.98
CA LEU A 355 -1.32 1.40 -19.65
C LEU A 355 0.17 1.44 -19.96
N ILE A 356 0.61 2.41 -20.78
CA ILE A 356 1.92 2.33 -21.45
C ILE A 356 3.08 2.42 -20.45
N LYS A 357 3.04 3.39 -19.54
CA LYS A 357 4.11 3.61 -18.56
C LYS A 357 4.18 2.52 -17.48
N PRO A 358 3.05 2.04 -16.90
CA PRO A 358 3.10 1.03 -15.86
C PRO A 358 3.46 -0.38 -16.35
N ARG A 359 3.14 -0.73 -17.61
CA ARG A 359 3.32 -2.09 -18.15
C ARG A 359 4.54 -2.27 -19.06
N GLY A 360 5.23 -1.19 -19.43
CA GLY A 360 6.47 -1.30 -20.20
C GLY A 360 7.60 -1.99 -19.43
N PRO A 361 8.67 -2.41 -20.10
CA PRO A 361 8.99 -2.17 -21.52
C PRO A 361 8.20 -3.05 -22.50
N TRP A 362 7.89 -2.50 -23.69
CA TRP A 362 7.17 -3.18 -24.76
C TRP A 362 8.14 -3.86 -25.72
N ARG A 363 7.83 -5.08 -26.17
CA ARG A 363 8.76 -5.87 -27.00
C ARG A 363 8.50 -5.69 -28.50
N SER A 364 7.23 -5.70 -28.88
CA SER A 364 6.80 -5.75 -30.28
C SER A 364 5.56 -4.91 -30.53
N LEU A 365 5.19 -4.73 -31.79
CA LEU A 365 3.91 -4.19 -32.22
C LEU A 365 2.75 -5.00 -31.64
N ALA A 366 2.81 -6.32 -31.73
CA ALA A 366 1.74 -7.22 -31.25
C ALA A 366 1.51 -7.09 -29.74
N ASP A 367 2.57 -6.89 -28.92
CA ASP A 367 2.42 -6.64 -27.49
C ASP A 367 1.66 -5.35 -27.21
N VAL A 368 1.96 -4.27 -27.96
CA VAL A 368 1.26 -2.99 -27.83
C VAL A 368 -0.19 -3.11 -28.33
N GLU A 369 -0.44 -3.80 -29.45
CA GLU A 369 -1.77 -4.01 -29.99
C GLU A 369 -2.66 -4.78 -29.02
N LEU A 370 -2.19 -5.92 -28.51
CA LEU A 370 -2.97 -6.74 -27.57
C LEU A 370 -3.31 -5.96 -26.30
N ALA A 371 -2.32 -5.33 -25.71
CA ALA A 371 -2.53 -4.53 -24.50
C ALA A 371 -3.45 -3.32 -24.76
N THR A 372 -3.39 -2.70 -25.94
CA THR A 372 -4.28 -1.61 -26.33
C THR A 372 -5.70 -2.12 -26.49
N ALA A 373 -5.91 -3.28 -27.13
CA ALA A 373 -7.21 -3.91 -27.28
C ALA A 373 -7.87 -4.16 -25.91
N GLU A 374 -7.14 -4.79 -24.97
CA GLU A 374 -7.61 -5.02 -23.59
C GLU A 374 -7.95 -3.71 -22.87
N TRP A 375 -7.09 -2.72 -23.01
CA TRP A 375 -7.29 -1.43 -22.34
C TRP A 375 -8.48 -0.67 -22.92
N VAL A 376 -8.68 -0.67 -24.24
CA VAL A 376 -9.84 -0.06 -24.91
C VAL A 376 -11.14 -0.75 -24.51
N ALA A 377 -11.13 -2.09 -24.45
CA ALA A 377 -12.29 -2.83 -23.98
C ALA A 377 -12.64 -2.42 -22.53
N TRP A 378 -11.70 -2.47 -21.61
CA TRP A 378 -11.89 -2.02 -20.23
C TRP A 378 -12.28 -0.55 -20.14
N PHE A 379 -11.65 0.33 -20.94
CA PHE A 379 -11.94 1.76 -20.96
C PHE A 379 -13.40 2.04 -21.30
N ASN A 380 -13.96 1.35 -22.30
CA ASN A 380 -15.32 1.54 -22.77
C ASN A 380 -16.36 0.87 -21.86
N THR A 381 -16.07 -0.35 -21.36
CA THR A 381 -17.07 -1.17 -20.65
C THR A 381 -17.05 -1.03 -19.13
N THR A 382 -15.90 -0.68 -18.56
CA THR A 382 -15.70 -0.79 -17.10
C THR A 382 -15.21 0.50 -16.45
N ARG A 383 -14.35 1.26 -17.16
CA ARG A 383 -13.72 2.42 -16.60
C ARG A 383 -14.69 3.56 -16.34
N LEU A 384 -14.75 4.03 -15.06
CA LEU A 384 -15.58 5.16 -14.67
C LEU A 384 -15.00 6.49 -15.20
N HIS A 385 -15.85 7.34 -15.78
CA HIS A 385 -15.51 8.65 -16.30
C HIS A 385 -16.23 9.76 -15.56
N SER A 386 -15.49 10.65 -14.91
CA SER A 386 -16.10 11.75 -14.14
C SER A 386 -16.86 12.78 -14.97
N SER A 387 -16.51 12.92 -16.25
CA SER A 387 -17.17 13.85 -17.18
C SER A 387 -18.57 13.41 -17.61
N ILE A 388 -18.89 12.12 -17.47
CA ILE A 388 -20.17 11.52 -17.80
C ILE A 388 -20.82 10.81 -16.60
N GLY A 389 -20.76 11.46 -15.43
CA GLY A 389 -21.46 10.98 -14.23
C GLY A 389 -20.86 9.75 -13.56
N HIS A 390 -19.57 9.44 -13.75
CA HIS A 390 -18.93 8.22 -13.25
C HIS A 390 -19.55 6.93 -13.80
N LEU A 391 -19.94 6.97 -15.06
CA LEU A 391 -20.37 5.79 -15.84
C LEU A 391 -19.24 5.37 -16.79
N PRO A 392 -19.21 4.09 -17.20
CA PRO A 392 -18.47 3.66 -18.39
C PRO A 392 -19.08 4.25 -19.68
N PRO A 393 -18.28 4.51 -20.72
CA PRO A 393 -18.76 5.05 -21.99
C PRO A 393 -19.91 4.27 -22.64
N GLU A 394 -19.81 2.94 -22.72
CA GLU A 394 -20.85 2.11 -23.34
C GLU A 394 -22.16 2.12 -22.53
N GLU A 395 -22.08 2.12 -21.20
CA GLU A 395 -23.25 2.24 -20.32
C GLU A 395 -23.92 3.61 -20.51
N PHE A 396 -23.14 4.66 -20.63
CA PHE A 396 -23.66 6.01 -20.86
C PHE A 396 -24.38 6.12 -22.23
N GLU A 397 -23.85 5.51 -23.28
CA GLU A 397 -24.51 5.41 -24.59
C GLU A 397 -25.78 4.57 -24.52
N ALA A 398 -25.74 3.43 -23.84
CA ALA A 398 -26.91 2.57 -23.69
C ALA A 398 -28.08 3.30 -23.00
N ILE A 399 -27.80 4.13 -22.00
CA ILE A 399 -28.81 4.98 -21.36
C ILE A 399 -29.42 5.97 -22.37
N TYR A 400 -28.58 6.60 -23.19
CA TYR A 400 -29.04 7.53 -24.20
C TYR A 400 -29.97 6.85 -25.20
N TYR A 401 -29.57 5.71 -25.77
CA TYR A 401 -30.39 4.98 -26.77
C TYR A 401 -31.69 4.46 -26.17
N ALA A 402 -31.65 3.94 -24.92
CA ALA A 402 -32.87 3.51 -24.23
C ALA A 402 -33.89 4.65 -24.03
N GLN A 403 -33.43 5.89 -23.84
CA GLN A 403 -34.29 7.06 -23.67
C GLN A 403 -34.84 7.60 -24.98
N HIS A 404 -34.10 7.52 -26.10
CA HIS A 404 -34.42 8.16 -27.35
C HIS A 404 -34.92 7.17 -28.44
N HIS A 405 -34.62 5.87 -28.29
CA HIS A 405 -35.01 4.80 -29.22
C HIS A 405 -35.60 3.61 -28.47
N PRO A 406 -36.71 3.77 -27.71
CA PRO A 406 -37.23 2.71 -26.84
C PRO A 406 -37.67 1.42 -27.60
N ASN A 407 -38.03 1.53 -28.88
CA ASN A 407 -38.47 0.39 -29.66
C ASN A 407 -37.33 -0.53 -30.16
N GLU A 408 -36.09 -0.03 -30.25
CA GLU A 408 -34.92 -0.85 -30.65
C GLU A 408 -34.35 -1.62 -29.44
N ALA A 409 -34.47 -1.08 -28.23
CA ALA A 409 -34.02 -1.75 -27.02
C ALA A 409 -34.75 -3.09 -26.71
N LEU A 410 -35.96 -3.24 -27.21
CA LEU A 410 -36.77 -4.48 -27.06
C LEU A 410 -36.37 -5.59 -28.05
N ALA A 411 -35.64 -5.26 -29.12
CA ALA A 411 -35.22 -6.22 -30.15
C ALA A 411 -33.92 -6.95 -29.83
N ILE A 412 -33.06 -6.35 -28.96
CA ILE A 412 -31.74 -6.92 -28.59
C ILE A 412 -31.86 -7.97 -27.48
N ASN A 413 -32.97 -8.03 -26.75
CA ASN A 413 -33.23 -9.00 -25.68
C ASN A 413 -34.08 -10.24 -26.17
N ARG A 414 -34.19 -10.49 -27.45
CA ARG A 414 -34.72 -11.69 -28.07
C ARG A 414 -33.62 -12.38 -28.85
#